data_aa18fcee3a1f61f4160579f65a583569
#
_entry.id   aa18fcee3a1f61f4160579f65a583569
#
_cell.length_a   1.000
_cell.length_b   1.000
_cell.length_c   1.000
_cell.angle_alpha   90.00
_cell.angle_beta   90.00
_cell.angle_gamma   90.00
#
_symmetry.space_group_name_H-M   'P 1'
#
loop_
_entity.id
_entity.type
_entity.pdbx_description
1 polymer ?
#
loop_
_entity_poly.entity_id
_entity_poly.type
_entity_poly.pdbx_seq_one_letter_code
_entity_poly.pdbx_strand_id
1 'polypeptide(L)'
;MCIRDSLVRGVQDVCEKYGYSVLVVNSDDIQEKESSYLKLLYSRRVDGVILTTAGYREEEEFPKEELLLLKKMNIVLIDREINGMTTPIVKVNNFGGAYSAVKYLLAMGHKKIMYLAGIKKTKTNQEREKGYLTALREVQINWKNELAADFRLDTAFQKIVQYWSQLKNSDDLPTAIFSANDLMAIGALKAFAQLKLRVPEDISIIGFDNISFSDCTYPPLTTIAQPTYLMGQKAVETLLKVINKQKIKKSIELETELIERDSVGRWKVSR
;
A
#
# COMPACT_ATOMS: atom_id res chain seq x y z
N MET A 1 -14.23 -3.97 -5.31
CA MET A 1 -13.23 -3.60 -6.36
C MET A 1 -11.92 -3.32 -5.64
N CYS A 2 -10.86 -4.04 -5.96
CA CYS A 2 -9.55 -3.93 -5.32
C CYS A 2 -8.74 -2.82 -6.02
N ILE A 3 -7.67 -2.30 -5.40
CA ILE A 3 -6.64 -1.45 -6.05
C ILE A 3 -6.26 -2.00 -7.43
N ARG A 4 -6.16 -3.32 -7.55
CA ARG A 4 -5.82 -4.03 -8.80
C ARG A 4 -6.81 -3.75 -9.94
N ASP A 5 -8.11 -3.62 -9.66
CA ASP A 5 -9.11 -3.43 -10.71
C ASP A 5 -8.97 -2.06 -11.39
N SER A 6 -8.74 -1.00 -10.61
CA SER A 6 -8.50 0.35 -11.16
C SER A 6 -7.19 0.41 -11.94
N LEU A 7 -6.13 -0.22 -11.42
CA LEU A 7 -4.84 -0.32 -12.10
C LEU A 7 -4.96 -1.09 -13.42
N VAL A 8 -5.62 -2.27 -13.41
CA VAL A 8 -5.85 -3.09 -14.60
C VAL A 8 -6.68 -2.34 -15.63
N ARG A 9 -7.70 -1.59 -15.20
CA ARG A 9 -8.48 -0.73 -16.11
C ARG A 9 -7.60 0.32 -16.79
N GLY A 10 -6.74 1.01 -16.02
CA GLY A 10 -5.77 1.97 -16.59
C GLY A 10 -4.82 1.33 -17.59
N VAL A 11 -4.40 0.07 -17.34
CA VAL A 11 -3.60 -0.72 -18.30
C VAL A 11 -4.41 -1.04 -19.56
N GLN A 12 -5.64 -1.56 -19.39
CA GLN A 12 -6.50 -1.98 -20.52
C GLN A 12 -6.83 -0.83 -21.46
N ASP A 13 -7.25 0.33 -20.91
CA ASP A 13 -7.65 1.49 -21.72
C ASP A 13 -6.51 2.02 -22.61
N VAL A 14 -5.27 1.99 -22.11
CA VAL A 14 -4.12 2.39 -22.93
C VAL A 14 -3.72 1.29 -23.91
N CYS A 15 -3.75 0.01 -23.51
CA CYS A 15 -3.45 -1.11 -24.39
C CYS A 15 -4.39 -1.15 -25.58
N GLU A 16 -5.71 -1.01 -25.36
CA GLU A 16 -6.73 -0.98 -26.40
C GLU A 16 -6.47 0.13 -27.41
N LYS A 17 -6.15 1.33 -26.95
CA LYS A 17 -5.80 2.48 -27.82
C LYS A 17 -4.66 2.19 -28.78
N TYR A 18 -3.71 1.33 -28.37
CA TYR A 18 -2.53 0.98 -29.18
C TYR A 18 -2.66 -0.41 -29.83
N GLY A 19 -3.83 -1.06 -29.77
CA GLY A 19 -4.09 -2.35 -30.43
C GLY A 19 -3.46 -3.56 -29.72
N TYR A 20 -3.13 -3.45 -28.43
CA TYR A 20 -2.62 -4.55 -27.62
C TYR A 20 -3.71 -5.23 -26.80
N SER A 21 -3.63 -6.55 -26.67
CA SER A 21 -4.46 -7.33 -25.77
C SER A 21 -3.77 -7.50 -24.41
N VAL A 22 -4.55 -7.53 -23.34
CA VAL A 22 -4.04 -7.69 -21.97
C VAL A 22 -4.39 -9.07 -21.44
N LEU A 23 -3.37 -9.82 -20.99
CA LEU A 23 -3.51 -11.04 -20.24
C LEU A 23 -3.19 -10.75 -18.75
N VAL A 24 -4.17 -10.91 -17.88
CA VAL A 24 -4.00 -10.68 -16.44
C VAL A 24 -3.81 -12.01 -15.73
N VAL A 25 -2.75 -12.12 -14.93
CA VAL A 25 -2.48 -13.26 -14.04
C VAL A 25 -2.29 -12.76 -12.61
N ASN A 26 -2.66 -13.56 -11.62
CA ASN A 26 -2.58 -13.21 -10.21
C ASN A 26 -1.79 -14.25 -9.43
N SER A 27 -0.63 -13.87 -8.90
CA SER A 27 0.23 -14.74 -8.09
C SER A 27 -0.21 -14.82 -6.62
N ASP A 28 -1.12 -13.97 -6.15
CA ASP A 28 -1.54 -13.88 -4.73
C ASP A 28 -0.38 -13.68 -3.75
N ASP A 29 0.64 -12.94 -4.17
CA ASP A 29 1.92 -12.77 -3.45
C ASP A 29 2.68 -14.10 -3.18
N ILE A 30 2.43 -15.14 -3.99
CA ILE A 30 3.11 -16.46 -3.93
C ILE A 30 4.20 -16.50 -4.99
N GLN A 31 5.46 -16.62 -4.58
CA GLN A 31 6.64 -16.59 -5.45
C GLN A 31 6.64 -17.70 -6.50
N GLU A 32 6.26 -18.92 -6.12
CA GLU A 32 6.22 -20.06 -7.04
C GLU A 32 5.20 -19.88 -8.15
N LYS A 33 4.06 -19.24 -7.83
CA LYS A 33 3.06 -18.87 -8.84
C LYS A 33 3.58 -17.78 -9.78
N GLU A 34 4.23 -16.75 -9.22
CA GLU A 34 4.84 -15.68 -10.03
C GLU A 34 5.85 -16.26 -11.01
N SER A 35 6.78 -17.10 -10.52
CA SER A 35 7.76 -17.80 -11.34
C SER A 35 7.11 -18.62 -12.48
N SER A 36 6.07 -19.38 -12.17
CA SER A 36 5.33 -20.16 -13.16
C SER A 36 4.67 -19.28 -14.21
N TYR A 37 4.07 -18.16 -13.81
CA TYR A 37 3.45 -17.21 -14.75
C TYR A 37 4.49 -16.48 -15.60
N LEU A 38 5.64 -16.10 -15.07
CA LEU A 38 6.71 -15.50 -15.86
C LEU A 38 7.22 -16.45 -16.94
N LYS A 39 7.41 -17.73 -16.61
CA LYS A 39 7.78 -18.77 -17.60
C LYS A 39 6.69 -18.96 -18.66
N LEU A 40 5.41 -18.97 -18.26
CA LEU A 40 4.28 -19.05 -19.18
C LEU A 40 4.26 -17.85 -20.14
N LEU A 41 4.33 -16.62 -19.61
CA LEU A 41 4.32 -15.40 -20.42
C LEU A 41 5.48 -15.35 -21.40
N TYR A 42 6.68 -15.76 -20.96
CA TYR A 42 7.83 -15.87 -21.83
C TYR A 42 7.62 -16.90 -22.97
N SER A 43 7.08 -18.08 -22.65
CA SER A 43 6.77 -19.11 -23.63
C SER A 43 5.71 -18.68 -24.66
N ARG A 44 4.77 -17.85 -24.22
CA ARG A 44 3.72 -17.24 -25.07
C ARG A 44 4.22 -16.06 -25.91
N ARG A 45 5.48 -15.66 -25.72
CA ARG A 45 6.12 -14.55 -26.46
C ARG A 45 5.32 -13.26 -26.36
N VAL A 46 4.85 -12.91 -25.15
CA VAL A 46 4.20 -11.61 -24.93
C VAL A 46 5.17 -10.48 -25.27
N ASP A 47 4.66 -9.38 -25.82
CA ASP A 47 5.48 -8.21 -26.21
C ASP A 47 6.13 -7.55 -25.00
N GLY A 48 5.47 -7.58 -23.84
CA GLY A 48 5.98 -7.02 -22.60
C GLY A 48 5.17 -7.42 -21.37
N VAL A 49 5.70 -7.13 -20.19
CA VAL A 49 5.12 -7.46 -18.90
C VAL A 49 5.09 -6.24 -17.98
N ILE A 50 3.95 -5.99 -17.37
CA ILE A 50 3.83 -5.08 -16.25
C ILE A 50 3.73 -5.94 -15.00
N LEU A 51 4.67 -5.78 -14.07
CA LEU A 51 4.85 -6.68 -12.94
C LEU A 51 4.76 -5.92 -11.61
N THR A 52 3.83 -6.33 -10.75
CA THR A 52 3.92 -6.08 -9.31
C THR A 52 4.44 -7.37 -8.68
N THR A 53 5.73 -7.40 -8.34
CA THR A 53 6.37 -8.63 -7.86
C THR A 53 5.81 -9.07 -6.52
N ALA A 54 5.68 -10.37 -6.31
CA ALA A 54 5.42 -10.96 -5.00
C ALA A 54 6.50 -10.48 -4.02
N GLY A 55 6.07 -10.13 -2.79
CA GLY A 55 6.94 -9.47 -1.82
C GLY A 55 8.14 -10.30 -1.42
N TYR A 56 9.17 -10.27 -2.25
CA TYR A 56 10.48 -10.80 -1.87
C TYR A 56 10.99 -10.05 -0.65
N ARG A 57 11.45 -10.79 0.34
CA ARG A 57 12.11 -10.22 1.51
C ARG A 57 13.40 -9.56 1.04
N GLU A 58 13.74 -8.37 1.52
CA GLU A 58 14.99 -7.68 1.13
C GLU A 58 16.26 -8.51 1.36
N GLU A 59 16.19 -9.50 2.25
CA GLU A 59 17.28 -10.43 2.57
C GLU A 59 17.34 -11.63 1.62
N GLU A 60 16.30 -11.87 0.81
CA GLU A 60 16.25 -12.96 -0.14
C GLU A 60 16.66 -12.45 -1.52
N GLU A 61 17.75 -12.99 -2.05
CA GLU A 61 18.12 -12.72 -3.45
C GLU A 61 17.03 -13.25 -4.36
N PHE A 62 16.62 -12.43 -5.31
CA PHE A 62 15.72 -12.87 -6.37
C PHE A 62 16.37 -14.04 -7.11
N PRO A 63 15.66 -15.16 -7.38
CA PRO A 63 16.25 -16.34 -7.98
C PRO A 63 16.99 -16.00 -9.27
N LYS A 64 18.23 -16.44 -9.38
CA LYS A 64 19.12 -16.09 -10.53
C LYS A 64 18.51 -16.45 -11.89
N GLU A 65 17.83 -17.61 -11.96
CA GLU A 65 17.16 -18.06 -13.19
C GLU A 65 16.03 -17.14 -13.59
N GLU A 66 15.25 -16.65 -12.62
CA GLU A 66 14.14 -15.71 -12.87
C GLU A 66 14.68 -14.34 -13.26
N LEU A 67 15.73 -13.84 -12.61
CA LEU A 67 16.43 -12.62 -13.02
C LEU A 67 16.91 -12.70 -14.47
N LEU A 68 17.45 -13.84 -14.88
CA LEU A 68 17.88 -14.06 -16.26
C LEU A 68 16.71 -14.09 -17.23
N LEU A 69 15.57 -14.66 -16.81
CA LEU A 69 14.35 -14.67 -17.60
C LEU A 69 13.80 -13.24 -17.77
N LEU A 70 13.67 -12.50 -16.65
CA LEU A 70 13.20 -11.13 -16.66
C LEU A 70 14.06 -10.21 -17.52
N LYS A 71 15.38 -10.38 -17.53
CA LYS A 71 16.30 -9.61 -18.38
C LYS A 71 16.11 -9.85 -19.89
N LYS A 72 15.43 -10.93 -20.28
CA LYS A 72 15.10 -11.24 -21.68
C LYS A 72 13.75 -10.68 -22.12
N MET A 73 12.98 -10.11 -21.20
CA MET A 73 11.64 -9.58 -21.46
C MET A 73 11.61 -8.06 -21.37
N ASN A 74 10.70 -7.42 -22.07
CA ASN A 74 10.37 -6.01 -21.86
C ASN A 74 9.52 -5.90 -20.61
N ILE A 75 10.03 -5.25 -19.55
CA ILE A 75 9.36 -5.21 -18.26
C ILE A 75 9.26 -3.78 -17.72
N VAL A 76 8.13 -3.48 -17.10
CA VAL A 76 7.93 -2.32 -16.23
C VAL A 76 7.43 -2.81 -14.89
N LEU A 77 8.05 -2.38 -13.82
CA LEU A 77 7.63 -2.69 -12.46
C LEU A 77 6.57 -1.68 -11.98
N ILE A 78 5.68 -2.14 -11.11
CA ILE A 78 4.76 -1.28 -10.35
C ILE A 78 5.00 -1.51 -8.86
N ASP A 79 5.10 -0.41 -8.12
CA ASP A 79 5.14 -0.32 -6.66
C ASP A 79 6.40 -0.94 -6.01
N ARG A 80 6.82 -2.13 -6.43
CA ARG A 80 7.93 -2.88 -5.82
C ARG A 80 9.12 -3.01 -6.75
N GLU A 81 10.32 -2.72 -6.25
CA GLU A 81 11.59 -2.87 -6.97
C GLU A 81 12.10 -4.32 -6.85
N ILE A 82 12.87 -4.77 -7.85
CA ILE A 82 13.59 -6.05 -7.81
C ILE A 82 15.08 -5.75 -7.69
N ASN A 83 15.71 -6.24 -6.62
CA ASN A 83 17.14 -6.10 -6.42
C ASN A 83 17.93 -6.75 -7.57
N GLY A 84 18.95 -6.04 -8.07
CA GLY A 84 19.77 -6.51 -9.21
C GLY A 84 19.16 -6.27 -10.58
N MET A 85 18.02 -5.54 -10.69
CA MET A 85 17.45 -5.10 -11.95
C MET A 85 17.46 -3.57 -12.09
N THR A 86 17.77 -3.09 -13.29
CA THR A 86 17.64 -1.66 -13.67
C THR A 86 16.43 -1.45 -14.58
N THR A 87 15.30 -1.98 -14.16
CA THR A 87 14.02 -1.96 -14.89
C THR A 87 13.25 -0.70 -14.52
N PRO A 88 12.55 -0.06 -15.47
CA PRO A 88 11.71 1.10 -15.14
C PRO A 88 10.60 0.71 -14.17
N ILE A 89 10.30 1.63 -13.26
CA ILE A 89 9.26 1.44 -12.24
C ILE A 89 8.31 2.64 -12.20
N VAL A 90 7.03 2.34 -11.99
CA VAL A 90 5.99 3.32 -11.63
C VAL A 90 5.59 3.06 -10.19
N LYS A 91 5.73 4.05 -9.32
CA LYS A 91 5.43 3.96 -7.89
C LYS A 91 4.75 5.23 -7.40
N VAL A 92 4.28 5.22 -6.17
CA VAL A 92 3.74 6.40 -5.49
C VAL A 92 4.70 6.91 -4.42
N ASN A 93 4.53 8.17 -4.03
CA ASN A 93 5.22 8.77 -2.90
C ASN A 93 4.66 8.22 -1.57
N ASN A 94 5.06 7.00 -1.21
CA ASN A 94 4.64 6.33 0.02
C ASN A 94 5.02 7.10 1.28
N PHE A 95 6.23 7.69 1.29
CA PHE A 95 6.69 8.52 2.39
C PHE A 95 5.82 9.76 2.57
N GLY A 96 5.59 10.52 1.48
CA GLY A 96 4.78 11.74 1.50
C GLY A 96 3.34 11.48 1.92
N GLY A 97 2.73 10.41 1.40
CA GLY A 97 1.36 10.01 1.78
C GLY A 97 1.24 9.67 3.27
N ALA A 98 2.15 8.84 3.80
CA ALA A 98 2.16 8.49 5.21
C ALA A 98 2.45 9.68 6.12
N TYR A 99 3.38 10.54 5.72
CA TYR A 99 3.66 11.79 6.42
C TYR A 99 2.41 12.68 6.48
N SER A 100 1.70 12.86 5.38
CA SER A 100 0.46 13.66 5.31
C SER A 100 -0.65 13.07 6.18
N ALA A 101 -0.82 11.74 6.18
CA ALA A 101 -1.78 11.05 7.03
C ALA A 101 -1.55 11.35 8.52
N VAL A 102 -0.31 11.22 8.97
CA VAL A 102 0.04 11.45 10.38
C VAL A 102 -0.03 12.94 10.73
N LYS A 103 0.39 13.84 9.84
CA LYS A 103 0.21 15.31 10.05
C LYS A 103 -1.26 15.68 10.20
N TYR A 104 -2.15 15.03 9.45
CA TYR A 104 -3.59 15.23 9.61
C TYR A 104 -4.08 14.78 10.99
N LEU A 105 -3.70 13.60 11.47
CA LEU A 105 -4.04 13.13 12.82
C LEU A 105 -3.49 14.07 13.91
N LEU A 106 -2.27 14.56 13.75
CA LEU A 106 -1.66 15.54 14.66
C LEU A 106 -2.44 16.87 14.68
N ALA A 107 -2.90 17.35 13.52
CA ALA A 107 -3.74 18.55 13.41
C ALA A 107 -5.13 18.36 14.06
N MET A 108 -5.64 17.13 14.12
CA MET A 108 -6.84 16.75 14.85
C MET A 108 -6.61 16.60 16.36
N GLY A 109 -5.39 16.83 16.86
CA GLY A 109 -5.04 16.82 18.27
C GLY A 109 -4.56 15.50 18.83
N HIS A 110 -4.43 14.46 18.01
CA HIS A 110 -3.93 13.15 18.44
C HIS A 110 -2.43 13.21 18.71
N LYS A 111 -1.99 12.70 19.87
CA LYS A 111 -0.57 12.59 20.25
C LYS A 111 -0.12 11.14 20.45
N LYS A 112 -1.06 10.23 20.70
CA LYS A 112 -0.83 8.79 20.82
C LYS A 112 -1.35 8.11 19.55
N ILE A 113 -0.52 8.12 18.51
CA ILE A 113 -0.84 7.58 17.16
C ILE A 113 -0.10 6.26 16.99
N MET A 114 -0.82 5.14 16.89
CA MET A 114 -0.24 3.83 16.61
C MET A 114 -0.09 3.64 15.11
N TYR A 115 1.00 3.03 14.69
CA TYR A 115 1.19 2.55 13.32
C TYR A 115 0.76 1.09 13.21
N LEU A 116 -0.29 0.82 12.46
CA LEU A 116 -0.69 -0.53 12.08
C LEU A 116 0.10 -0.90 10.81
N ALA A 117 1.24 -1.56 11.03
CA ALA A 117 2.24 -1.84 10.02
C ALA A 117 1.87 -3.03 9.16
N GLY A 118 2.25 -2.98 7.88
CA GLY A 118 2.23 -4.12 6.99
C GLY A 118 3.44 -5.06 7.19
N ILE A 119 3.86 -5.73 6.13
CA ILE A 119 5.03 -6.62 6.17
C ILE A 119 6.30 -5.75 6.31
N LYS A 120 7.00 -5.85 7.43
CA LYS A 120 8.14 -4.98 7.80
C LYS A 120 9.25 -4.90 6.75
N LYS A 121 9.49 -6.00 6.05
CA LYS A 121 10.59 -6.13 5.08
C LYS A 121 10.26 -5.57 3.69
N THR A 122 9.04 -5.07 3.45
CA THR A 122 8.69 -4.45 2.18
C THR A 122 9.09 -2.98 2.17
N LYS A 123 9.67 -2.52 1.06
CA LYS A 123 10.07 -1.12 0.87
C LYS A 123 8.88 -0.16 1.05
N THR A 124 7.71 -0.54 0.55
CA THR A 124 6.45 0.19 0.72
C THR A 124 6.13 0.45 2.19
N ASN A 125 6.22 -0.60 3.05
CA ASN A 125 5.98 -0.43 4.48
C ASN A 125 7.05 0.44 5.14
N GLN A 126 8.32 0.26 4.80
CA GLN A 126 9.44 1.04 5.34
C GLN A 126 9.31 2.53 4.99
N GLU A 127 8.92 2.87 3.76
CA GLU A 127 8.70 4.25 3.35
C GLU A 127 7.50 4.87 4.11
N ARG A 128 6.40 4.12 4.31
CA ARG A 128 5.24 4.57 5.10
C ARG A 128 5.60 4.73 6.59
N GLU A 129 6.33 3.79 7.16
CA GLU A 129 6.85 3.89 8.54
C GLU A 129 7.76 5.10 8.72
N LYS A 130 8.67 5.35 7.77
CA LYS A 130 9.55 6.52 7.78
C LYS A 130 8.75 7.82 7.76
N GLY A 131 7.68 7.90 6.95
CA GLY A 131 6.76 9.05 6.93
C GLY A 131 6.09 9.27 8.29
N TYR A 132 5.53 8.21 8.87
CA TYR A 132 4.95 8.22 10.21
C TYR A 132 5.93 8.71 11.28
N LEU A 133 7.11 8.11 11.37
CA LEU A 133 8.12 8.49 12.37
C LEU A 133 8.63 9.93 12.17
N THR A 134 8.74 10.39 10.93
CA THR A 134 9.19 11.75 10.63
C THR A 134 8.15 12.77 11.10
N ALA A 135 6.87 12.55 10.84
CA ALA A 135 5.81 13.45 11.27
C ALA A 135 5.74 13.59 12.80
N LEU A 136 5.90 12.48 13.54
CA LEU A 136 5.93 12.51 15.02
C LEU A 136 7.17 13.25 15.55
N ARG A 137 8.33 13.01 14.96
CA ARG A 137 9.60 13.63 15.36
C ARG A 137 9.57 15.15 15.23
N GLU A 138 8.98 15.69 14.17
CA GLU A 138 8.90 17.15 13.95
C GLU A 138 8.14 17.89 15.05
N VAL A 139 7.18 17.22 15.69
CA VAL A 139 6.42 17.79 16.81
C VAL A 139 6.88 17.26 18.17
N GLN A 140 8.06 16.63 18.20
CA GLN A 140 8.72 16.13 19.42
C GLN A 140 7.86 15.13 20.22
N ILE A 141 7.01 14.34 19.54
CA ILE A 141 6.25 13.28 20.18
C ILE A 141 7.13 12.03 20.25
N ASN A 142 7.42 11.60 21.50
CA ASN A 142 8.19 10.39 21.79
C ASN A 142 7.31 9.14 21.88
N TRP A 143 5.99 9.29 22.08
CA TRP A 143 5.07 8.15 22.09
C TRP A 143 4.97 7.57 20.69
N LYS A 144 5.35 6.32 20.57
CA LYS A 144 5.26 5.55 19.33
C LYS A 144 4.88 4.12 19.67
N ASN A 145 3.98 3.55 18.91
CA ASN A 145 3.57 2.16 19.03
C ASN A 145 3.35 1.59 17.64
N GLU A 146 3.79 0.37 17.43
CA GLU A 146 3.67 -0.34 16.19
C GLU A 146 3.05 -1.71 16.43
N LEU A 147 2.02 -2.02 15.66
CA LEU A 147 1.39 -3.32 15.63
C LEU A 147 1.57 -3.94 14.24
N ALA A 148 2.44 -4.95 14.13
CA ALA A 148 2.72 -5.59 12.86
C ALA A 148 1.59 -6.53 12.43
N ALA A 149 1.10 -6.34 11.19
CA ALA A 149 0.19 -7.20 10.47
C ALA A 149 0.79 -7.54 9.08
N ASP A 150 0.03 -8.04 8.14
CA ASP A 150 0.53 -8.57 6.88
C ASP A 150 -0.22 -8.02 5.64
N PHE A 151 -0.74 -6.81 5.74
CA PHE A 151 -1.61 -6.17 4.76
C PHE A 151 -2.99 -6.86 4.60
N ARG A 152 -3.36 -7.77 5.50
CA ARG A 152 -4.63 -8.51 5.47
C ARG A 152 -5.60 -8.03 6.52
N LEU A 153 -6.87 -8.03 6.16
CA LEU A 153 -7.97 -7.64 7.03
C LEU A 153 -8.06 -8.54 8.28
N ASP A 154 -8.03 -9.87 8.09
CA ASP A 154 -8.24 -10.81 9.20
C ASP A 154 -7.09 -10.78 10.21
N THR A 155 -5.85 -10.65 9.75
CA THR A 155 -4.69 -10.53 10.63
C THR A 155 -4.76 -9.23 11.44
N ALA A 156 -5.11 -8.12 10.81
CA ALA A 156 -5.28 -6.85 11.50
C ALA A 156 -6.40 -6.92 12.55
N PHE A 157 -7.55 -7.51 12.21
CA PHE A 157 -8.64 -7.73 13.14
C PHE A 157 -8.18 -8.50 14.39
N GLN A 158 -7.55 -9.66 14.21
CA GLN A 158 -7.08 -10.49 15.31
C GLN A 158 -6.05 -9.77 16.19
N LYS A 159 -5.08 -9.08 15.57
CA LYS A 159 -4.04 -8.33 16.27
C LYS A 159 -4.60 -7.19 17.09
N ILE A 160 -5.56 -6.44 16.57
CA ILE A 160 -6.22 -5.35 17.30
C ILE A 160 -7.01 -5.89 18.49
N VAL A 161 -7.82 -6.94 18.31
CA VAL A 161 -8.55 -7.56 19.42
C VAL A 161 -7.60 -8.04 20.51
N GLN A 162 -6.51 -8.71 20.15
CA GLN A 162 -5.51 -9.17 21.11
C GLN A 162 -4.83 -8.01 21.84
N TYR A 163 -4.41 -6.96 21.13
CA TYR A 163 -3.74 -5.80 21.69
C TYR A 163 -4.64 -5.11 22.74
N TRP A 164 -5.89 -4.82 22.40
CA TRP A 164 -6.84 -4.18 23.34
C TRP A 164 -7.18 -5.06 24.54
N SER A 165 -7.28 -6.38 24.38
CA SER A 165 -7.53 -7.29 25.50
C SER A 165 -6.42 -7.29 26.55
N GLN A 166 -5.18 -7.03 26.14
CA GLN A 166 -4.00 -6.99 27.02
C GLN A 166 -3.87 -5.65 27.76
N LEU A 167 -4.39 -4.55 27.19
CA LEU A 167 -4.19 -3.19 27.69
C LEU A 167 -5.47 -2.56 28.28
N LYS A 168 -6.47 -3.35 28.62
CA LYS A 168 -7.84 -2.93 28.97
C LYS A 168 -7.97 -1.76 29.97
N ASN A 169 -6.97 -1.46 30.78
CA ASN A 169 -6.98 -0.39 31.78
C ASN A 169 -5.71 0.46 31.74
N SER A 170 -5.05 0.54 30.61
CA SER A 170 -3.82 1.30 30.49
C SER A 170 -4.08 2.69 29.92
N ASP A 171 -3.55 3.72 30.59
CA ASP A 171 -3.53 5.09 30.05
C ASP A 171 -2.69 5.20 28.78
N ASP A 172 -2.02 4.10 28.36
CA ASP A 172 -1.11 4.06 27.23
C ASP A 172 -1.77 3.61 25.91
N LEU A 173 -3.10 3.52 25.88
CA LEU A 173 -3.85 3.22 24.66
C LEU A 173 -3.68 4.33 23.59
N PRO A 174 -3.59 3.97 22.31
CA PRO A 174 -3.59 4.94 21.24
C PRO A 174 -4.95 5.67 21.14
N THR A 175 -4.91 6.93 20.75
CA THR A 175 -6.12 7.72 20.45
C THR A 175 -6.42 7.74 18.96
N ALA A 176 -5.44 7.36 18.14
CA ALA A 176 -5.59 7.20 16.69
C ALA A 176 -4.68 6.11 16.14
N ILE A 177 -5.07 5.57 15.00
CA ILE A 177 -4.29 4.61 14.22
C ILE A 177 -4.04 5.17 12.83
N PHE A 178 -2.76 5.14 12.40
CA PHE A 178 -2.40 5.18 11.00
C PHE A 178 -2.18 3.73 10.52
N SER A 179 -3.03 3.27 9.63
CA SER A 179 -2.93 1.94 9.02
C SER A 179 -2.14 2.00 7.71
N ALA A 180 -1.20 1.09 7.55
CA ALA A 180 -0.39 1.00 6.33
C ALA A 180 -1.20 0.67 5.07
N ASN A 181 -2.42 0.13 5.19
CA ASN A 181 -3.36 0.03 4.08
C ASN A 181 -4.82 0.02 4.56
N ASP A 182 -5.76 0.16 3.63
CA ASP A 182 -7.20 0.20 3.92
C ASP A 182 -7.76 -1.15 4.37
N LEU A 183 -7.27 -2.26 3.84
CA LEU A 183 -7.74 -3.59 4.27
C LEU A 183 -7.49 -3.82 5.76
N MET A 184 -6.31 -3.44 6.24
CA MET A 184 -6.02 -3.51 7.67
C MET A 184 -6.83 -2.50 8.48
N ALA A 185 -7.07 -1.29 7.95
CA ALA A 185 -7.93 -0.31 8.59
C ALA A 185 -9.37 -0.83 8.74
N ILE A 186 -9.91 -1.49 7.72
CA ILE A 186 -11.23 -2.16 7.76
C ILE A 186 -11.23 -3.29 8.81
N GLY A 187 -10.15 -4.07 8.88
CA GLY A 187 -9.97 -5.09 9.93
C GLY A 187 -9.99 -4.48 11.33
N ALA A 188 -9.33 -3.32 11.51
CA ALA A 188 -9.35 -2.59 12.77
C ALA A 188 -10.75 -2.02 13.10
N LEU A 189 -11.47 -1.46 12.13
CA LEU A 189 -12.86 -1.01 12.32
C LEU A 189 -13.77 -2.15 12.80
N LYS A 190 -13.63 -3.34 12.18
CA LYS A 190 -14.35 -4.55 12.59
C LYS A 190 -14.00 -4.94 14.03
N ALA A 191 -12.73 -4.84 14.42
CA ALA A 191 -12.28 -5.13 15.79
C ALA A 191 -12.85 -4.13 16.79
N PHE A 192 -12.87 -2.83 16.47
CA PHE A 192 -13.43 -1.79 17.32
C PHE A 192 -14.94 -1.99 17.53
N ALA A 193 -15.68 -2.36 16.48
CA ALA A 193 -17.09 -2.70 16.62
C ALA A 193 -17.31 -3.88 17.60
N GLN A 194 -16.49 -4.94 17.53
CA GLN A 194 -16.52 -6.06 18.49
C GLN A 194 -16.17 -5.62 19.91
N LEU A 195 -15.21 -4.72 20.06
CA LEU A 195 -14.75 -4.18 21.34
C LEU A 195 -15.68 -3.10 21.90
N LYS A 196 -16.74 -2.73 21.16
CA LYS A 196 -17.69 -1.64 21.46
C LYS A 196 -17.02 -0.27 21.59
N LEU A 197 -15.94 -0.05 20.85
CA LEU A 197 -15.27 1.25 20.69
C LEU A 197 -15.88 1.98 19.49
N ARG A 198 -16.21 3.24 19.69
CA ARG A 198 -16.80 4.09 18.66
C ARG A 198 -15.69 4.77 17.87
N VAL A 199 -15.83 4.78 16.57
CA VAL A 199 -14.97 5.52 15.66
C VAL A 199 -15.82 6.64 15.05
N PRO A 200 -15.41 7.90 15.15
CA PRO A 200 -14.10 8.39 15.62
C PRO A 200 -14.06 8.80 17.12
N GLU A 201 -15.14 8.64 17.90
CA GLU A 201 -15.31 9.26 19.23
C GLU A 201 -14.32 8.70 20.26
N ASP A 202 -14.11 7.39 20.29
CA ASP A 202 -13.21 6.72 21.25
C ASP A 202 -11.82 6.49 20.64
N ILE A 203 -11.73 6.33 19.31
CA ILE A 203 -10.48 6.17 18.56
C ILE A 203 -10.66 6.60 17.10
N SER A 204 -9.69 7.33 16.57
CA SER A 204 -9.67 7.67 15.14
C SER A 204 -8.84 6.67 14.33
N ILE A 205 -9.17 6.51 13.04
CA ILE A 205 -8.37 5.68 12.14
C ILE A 205 -8.27 6.32 10.76
N ILE A 206 -7.06 6.26 10.19
CA ILE A 206 -6.77 6.65 8.82
C ILE A 206 -6.10 5.49 8.08
N GLY A 207 -6.54 5.23 6.86
CA GLY A 207 -6.02 4.19 5.99
C GLY A 207 -5.02 4.70 4.95
N PHE A 208 -4.69 3.83 4.02
CA PHE A 208 -3.87 4.11 2.84
C PHE A 208 -4.38 3.22 1.71
N ASP A 209 -4.52 3.74 0.50
CA ASP A 209 -4.85 3.15 -0.79
C ASP A 209 -6.12 3.74 -1.43
N ASN A 210 -7.14 4.12 -0.67
CA ASN A 210 -8.48 4.51 -1.12
C ASN A 210 -9.14 3.42 -1.98
N ILE A 211 -9.23 2.20 -1.43
CA ILE A 211 -9.98 1.13 -2.11
C ILE A 211 -11.49 1.44 -2.14
N SER A 212 -12.23 0.86 -3.09
CA SER A 212 -13.67 1.13 -3.25
C SER A 212 -14.52 0.82 -2.02
N PHE A 213 -14.04 -0.03 -1.12
CA PHE A 213 -14.75 -0.33 0.14
C PHE A 213 -14.52 0.71 1.23
N SER A 214 -13.57 1.63 1.06
CA SER A 214 -13.23 2.62 2.11
C SER A 214 -14.36 3.62 2.37
N ASP A 215 -15.17 3.95 1.38
CA ASP A 215 -16.34 4.82 1.52
C ASP A 215 -17.60 4.07 1.99
N CYS A 216 -17.61 2.74 1.87
CA CYS A 216 -18.71 1.87 2.30
C CYS A 216 -18.57 1.35 3.73
N THR A 217 -17.48 1.69 4.44
CA THR A 217 -17.32 1.35 5.87
C THR A 217 -18.22 2.21 6.75
N TYR A 218 -18.40 1.79 8.01
CA TYR A 218 -19.09 2.60 9.01
C TYR A 218 -18.20 2.78 10.24
N PRO A 219 -17.73 4.03 10.48
CA PRO A 219 -17.86 5.21 9.61
C PRO A 219 -17.07 5.05 8.30
N PRO A 220 -17.36 5.86 7.25
CA PRO A 220 -16.54 5.95 6.05
C PRO A 220 -15.09 6.27 6.36
N LEU A 221 -14.16 5.52 5.76
CA LEU A 221 -12.74 5.55 6.10
C LEU A 221 -12.01 6.73 5.44
N THR A 222 -11.46 7.63 6.25
CA THR A 222 -10.43 8.60 5.84
C THR A 222 -9.19 7.84 5.41
N THR A 223 -8.59 8.20 4.26
CA THR A 223 -7.49 7.42 3.69
C THR A 223 -6.61 8.25 2.77
N ILE A 224 -5.42 7.74 2.48
CA ILE A 224 -4.52 8.29 1.45
C ILE A 224 -4.81 7.58 0.13
N ALA A 225 -5.26 8.33 -0.87
CA ALA A 225 -5.55 7.80 -2.20
C ALA A 225 -4.27 7.62 -3.02
N GLN A 226 -4.11 6.43 -3.62
CA GLN A 226 -3.14 6.18 -4.67
C GLN A 226 -3.80 6.40 -6.04
N PRO A 227 -3.15 7.08 -6.99
CA PRO A 227 -3.67 7.25 -8.35
C PRO A 227 -3.49 5.97 -9.19
N THR A 228 -4.09 4.85 -8.75
CA THR A 228 -3.86 3.51 -9.29
C THR A 228 -4.21 3.39 -10.77
N TYR A 229 -5.28 4.06 -11.23
CA TYR A 229 -5.62 4.12 -12.64
C TYR A 229 -4.51 4.80 -13.47
N LEU A 230 -4.00 5.94 -13.00
CA LEU A 230 -2.89 6.65 -13.64
C LEU A 230 -1.58 5.83 -13.59
N MET A 231 -1.35 5.08 -12.50
CA MET A 231 -0.22 4.14 -12.42
C MET A 231 -0.28 3.11 -13.56
N GLY A 232 -1.45 2.52 -13.80
CA GLY A 232 -1.67 1.60 -14.91
C GLY A 232 -1.39 2.23 -16.26
N GLN A 233 -1.90 3.42 -16.51
CA GLN A 233 -1.63 4.16 -17.74
C GLN A 233 -0.14 4.43 -17.94
N LYS A 234 0.54 4.97 -16.91
CA LYS A 234 1.98 5.28 -16.96
C LYS A 234 2.85 4.04 -17.14
N ALA A 235 2.42 2.90 -16.60
CA ALA A 235 3.12 1.64 -16.80
C ALA A 235 3.06 1.18 -18.27
N VAL A 236 1.90 1.25 -18.93
CA VAL A 236 1.78 0.91 -20.35
C VAL A 236 2.54 1.91 -21.22
N GLU A 237 2.38 3.22 -21.01
CA GLU A 237 3.11 4.25 -21.74
C GLU A 237 4.64 4.03 -21.67
N THR A 238 5.11 3.60 -20.49
CA THR A 238 6.52 3.29 -20.26
C THR A 238 6.92 2.00 -20.96
N LEU A 239 6.08 0.95 -20.86
CA LEU A 239 6.34 -0.33 -21.51
C LEU A 239 6.40 -0.21 -23.03
N LEU A 240 5.51 0.56 -23.64
CA LEU A 240 5.55 0.83 -25.09
C LEU A 240 6.87 1.51 -25.51
N LYS A 241 7.39 2.42 -24.69
CA LYS A 241 8.71 3.02 -24.93
C LYS A 241 9.85 2.00 -24.80
N VAL A 242 9.75 1.06 -23.83
CA VAL A 242 10.72 -0.05 -23.70
C VAL A 242 10.70 -0.94 -24.94
N ILE A 243 9.51 -1.38 -25.38
CA ILE A 243 9.33 -2.20 -26.59
C ILE A 243 9.93 -1.51 -27.82
N ASN A 244 9.68 -0.22 -27.97
CA ASN A 244 10.18 0.60 -29.09
C ASN A 244 11.63 1.09 -28.92
N LYS A 245 12.36 0.64 -27.88
CA LYS A 245 13.75 1.02 -27.55
C LYS A 245 13.97 2.55 -27.45
N GLN A 246 12.96 3.26 -26.99
CA GLN A 246 13.01 4.69 -26.78
C GLN A 246 13.64 5.05 -25.42
N LYS A 247 14.05 6.31 -25.27
CA LYS A 247 14.56 6.81 -23.99
C LYS A 247 13.46 6.82 -22.93
N ILE A 248 13.74 6.24 -21.77
CA ILE A 248 12.81 6.11 -20.64
C ILE A 248 13.36 6.73 -19.37
N LYS A 249 12.47 7.16 -18.49
CA LYS A 249 12.82 7.46 -17.11
C LYS A 249 12.89 6.14 -16.31
N LYS A 250 13.91 5.97 -15.48
CA LYS A 250 14.07 4.77 -14.64
C LYS A 250 12.98 4.66 -13.56
N SER A 251 12.51 5.79 -13.03
CA SER A 251 11.46 5.82 -12.03
C SER A 251 10.47 6.94 -12.35
N ILE A 252 9.19 6.61 -12.25
CA ILE A 252 8.07 7.54 -12.28
C ILE A 252 7.41 7.46 -10.92
N GLU A 253 7.47 8.54 -10.16
CA GLU A 253 6.82 8.65 -8.86
C GLU A 253 5.60 9.55 -8.98
N LEU A 254 4.46 9.09 -8.50
CA LEU A 254 3.18 9.79 -8.52
C LEU A 254 2.82 10.23 -7.11
N GLU A 255 2.22 11.42 -7.00
CA GLU A 255 1.77 11.93 -5.71
C GLU A 255 0.50 11.20 -5.25
N THR A 256 0.30 11.20 -3.94
CA THR A 256 -0.87 10.68 -3.25
C THR A 256 -1.73 11.82 -2.72
N GLU A 257 -2.99 11.57 -2.43
CA GLU A 257 -3.95 12.56 -1.97
C GLU A 257 -4.65 12.10 -0.69
N LEU A 258 -4.83 12.99 0.29
CA LEU A 258 -5.64 12.72 1.47
C LEU A 258 -7.13 12.85 1.12
N ILE A 259 -7.89 11.80 1.35
CA ILE A 259 -9.36 11.76 1.23
C ILE A 259 -9.96 11.76 2.63
N GLU A 260 -10.46 12.90 3.05
CA GLU A 260 -11.11 13.06 4.35
C GLU A 260 -12.52 12.47 4.30
N ARG A 261 -12.85 11.66 5.34
CA ARG A 261 -14.17 11.09 5.62
C ARG A 261 -14.43 11.12 7.13
N ASP A 262 -15.27 10.20 7.64
CA ASP A 262 -15.81 10.31 9.00
C ASP A 262 -15.04 9.47 10.05
N SER A 263 -14.00 8.73 9.68
CA SER A 263 -13.25 7.86 10.60
C SER A 263 -12.19 8.59 11.45
N VAL A 264 -12.03 9.89 11.26
CA VAL A 264 -11.11 10.73 12.05
C VAL A 264 -11.87 11.90 12.67
N GLY A 265 -11.80 12.02 13.98
CA GLY A 265 -12.41 13.10 14.77
C GLY A 265 -11.36 13.95 15.50
N ARG A 266 -11.77 15.11 15.99
CA ARG A 266 -10.92 15.92 16.86
C ARG A 266 -10.77 15.27 18.22
N TRP A 267 -9.53 15.03 18.64
CA TRP A 267 -9.26 14.54 19.97
C TRP A 267 -9.38 15.66 21.00
N LYS A 268 -10.35 15.53 21.90
CA LYS A 268 -10.52 16.45 23.02
C LYS A 268 -9.74 15.86 24.21
N VAL A 269 -8.68 16.52 24.63
CA VAL A 269 -8.05 16.20 25.90
C VAL A 269 -9.09 16.43 26.99
N SER A 270 -9.59 15.36 27.60
CA SER A 270 -10.41 15.48 28.82
C SER A 270 -9.57 16.24 29.83
N ARG A 271 -10.11 17.40 30.29
CA ARG A 271 -9.49 18.22 31.35
C ARG A 271 -9.56 17.49 32.68
#